data_a9fb6454de1cbf20e7533e2b6ab25750
#
_entry.id   a9fb6454de1cbf20e7533e2b6ab25750
#
_cell.length_a   1.000
_cell.length_b   1.000
_cell.length_c   1.000
_cell.angle_alpha   90.00
_cell.angle_beta   90.00
_cell.angle_gamma   90.00
#
_symmetry.space_group_name_H-M   'P 1'
#
loop_
_entity.id
_entity.type
_entity.pdbx_description
1 polymer ?
#
loop_
_entity_poly.entity_id
_entity_poly.type
_entity_poly.pdbx_seq_one_letter_code
_entity_poly.pdbx_strand_id
1 'polypeptide(L)'
;MNRALLLALVACHGASETPAPHPSGQTIRVAVIGGMMETGFWPEIAARYERLTGNTVEVVASGPKPQVIAAFRAGGIDLITVHASDAMVNLVADGLARDPQPWARNDLVIVGPADDPAGIRGKKDAVVALDKIIGSRAPLLIHASTGADGVLHDLTEIGHLHLDPTATVMFGEDNQHAVLDKAAALHAYTMVGRIPFISGKLRAAGIELMVQGDPRMRRPYLVEVAANAPDGAKDLAAYLRQPETQDFIAAFGVGKYDDLPLFFPVTSR
;
A
#
# COMPACT_ATOMS: atom_id res chain seq x y z
N MET A 1 58.60 -29.45 -20.96
CA MET A 1 57.79 -29.85 -19.80
C MET A 1 57.28 -28.60 -19.18
N ASN A 2 56.11 -28.13 -19.61
CA ASN A 2 55.41 -26.94 -19.07
C ASN A 2 54.26 -27.39 -18.18
N ARG A 3 54.37 -27.12 -16.88
CA ARG A 3 53.26 -27.30 -15.91
C ARG A 3 52.43 -26.02 -15.88
N ALA A 4 51.23 -26.09 -16.40
CA ALA A 4 50.23 -25.04 -16.21
C ALA A 4 49.61 -25.16 -14.80
N LEU A 5 49.70 -24.08 -14.04
CA LEU A 5 49.11 -23.93 -12.72
C LEU A 5 47.69 -23.37 -12.91
N LEU A 6 46.66 -24.18 -12.70
CA LEU A 6 45.27 -23.70 -12.63
C LEU A 6 45.01 -23.06 -11.25
N LEU A 7 44.81 -21.74 -11.21
CA LEU A 7 44.25 -21.05 -10.06
C LEU A 7 42.71 -21.19 -10.10
N ALA A 8 42.16 -21.93 -9.17
CA ALA A 8 40.70 -21.94 -8.91
C ALA A 8 40.33 -20.73 -8.05
N LEU A 9 39.63 -19.74 -8.64
CA LEU A 9 38.99 -18.68 -7.90
C LEU A 9 37.70 -19.24 -7.21
N VAL A 10 37.77 -19.42 -5.91
CA VAL A 10 36.58 -19.67 -5.08
C VAL A 10 35.91 -18.33 -4.82
N ALA A 11 34.81 -18.05 -5.51
CA ALA A 11 33.96 -16.92 -5.24
C ALA A 11 33.12 -17.24 -4.01
N CYS A 12 33.53 -16.74 -2.83
CA CYS A 12 32.66 -16.71 -1.65
C CYS A 12 31.53 -15.71 -1.89
N HIS A 13 30.36 -16.20 -2.26
CA HIS A 13 29.13 -15.43 -2.16
C HIS A 13 28.75 -15.38 -0.67
N GLY A 14 29.14 -14.31 0.00
CA GLY A 14 28.64 -13.98 1.32
C GLY A 14 27.15 -13.65 1.20
N ALA A 15 26.28 -14.61 1.52
CA ALA A 15 24.91 -14.31 1.83
C ALA A 15 24.95 -13.40 3.08
N SER A 16 24.45 -12.16 2.94
CA SER A 16 24.21 -11.28 4.09
C SER A 16 23.10 -11.94 4.91
N GLU A 17 23.47 -12.71 5.92
CA GLU A 17 22.51 -13.18 6.92
C GLU A 17 21.94 -11.96 7.62
N THR A 18 20.64 -11.71 7.43
CA THR A 18 19.91 -10.74 8.24
C THR A 18 19.92 -11.27 9.68
N PRO A 19 20.40 -10.48 10.66
CA PRO A 19 20.45 -10.93 12.05
C PRO A 19 19.06 -11.40 12.51
N ALA A 20 19.01 -12.55 13.19
CA ALA A 20 17.77 -13.00 13.83
C ALA A 20 17.35 -11.98 14.90
N PRO A 21 16.04 -11.69 15.07
CA PRO A 21 15.55 -10.77 16.09
C PRO A 21 16.02 -11.22 17.47
N HIS A 22 16.48 -10.26 18.29
CA HIS A 22 16.91 -10.55 19.66
C HIS A 22 15.70 -10.70 20.58
N PRO A 23 15.49 -11.85 21.25
CA PRO A 23 14.43 -11.99 22.24
C PRO A 23 14.72 -11.09 23.43
N SER A 24 13.92 -10.06 23.63
CA SER A 24 14.15 -9.06 24.68
C SER A 24 12.99 -8.88 25.66
N GLY A 25 11.79 -9.45 25.37
CA GLY A 25 10.59 -9.28 26.21
C GLY A 25 10.13 -7.82 26.28
N GLN A 26 10.47 -6.99 25.27
CA GLN A 26 10.09 -5.58 25.20
C GLN A 26 8.65 -5.42 24.73
N THR A 27 7.97 -4.39 25.21
CA THR A 27 6.71 -3.92 24.62
C THR A 27 7.02 -2.82 23.62
N ILE A 28 6.58 -3.02 22.36
CA ILE A 28 6.76 -2.10 21.25
C ILE A 28 5.40 -1.44 20.97
N ARG A 29 5.32 -0.14 21.16
CA ARG A 29 4.10 0.65 20.97
C ARG A 29 4.01 1.13 19.53
N VAL A 30 2.94 0.75 18.83
CA VAL A 30 2.83 0.99 17.39
C VAL A 30 1.58 1.80 17.03
N ALA A 31 1.72 2.61 15.96
CA ALA A 31 0.62 3.31 15.31
C ALA A 31 0.44 2.76 13.90
N VAL A 32 -0.76 2.27 13.58
CA VAL A 32 -1.05 1.50 12.36
C VAL A 32 -2.26 2.05 11.63
N ILE A 33 -2.18 2.15 10.30
CA ILE A 33 -3.33 2.53 9.47
C ILE A 33 -4.52 1.57 9.67
N GLY A 34 -5.73 2.11 9.80
CA GLY A 34 -6.94 1.35 10.15
C GLY A 34 -7.22 0.15 9.23
N GLY A 35 -7.00 0.27 7.94
CA GLY A 35 -7.25 -0.83 7.00
C GLY A 35 -6.41 -2.09 7.24
N MET A 36 -5.21 -1.97 7.80
CA MET A 36 -4.41 -3.15 8.19
C MET A 36 -4.96 -3.85 9.43
N MET A 37 -5.54 -3.09 10.37
CA MET A 37 -6.21 -3.63 11.54
C MET A 37 -7.52 -4.33 11.16
N GLU A 38 -8.35 -3.66 10.39
CA GLU A 38 -9.68 -4.14 10.00
C GLU A 38 -9.66 -5.42 9.16
N THR A 39 -8.60 -5.61 8.37
CA THR A 39 -8.43 -6.82 7.55
C THR A 39 -7.88 -8.01 8.33
N GLY A 40 -7.37 -7.80 9.55
CA GLY A 40 -6.62 -8.78 10.33
C GLY A 40 -5.15 -8.91 9.91
N PHE A 41 -4.70 -8.10 8.94
CA PHE A 41 -3.34 -8.19 8.40
C PHE A 41 -2.27 -7.84 9.44
N TRP A 42 -2.40 -6.68 10.09
CA TRP A 42 -1.44 -6.29 11.14
C TRP A 42 -1.48 -7.22 12.36
N PRO A 43 -2.66 -7.59 12.91
CA PRO A 43 -2.72 -8.55 14.01
C PRO A 43 -1.98 -9.86 13.75
N GLU A 44 -2.10 -10.41 12.54
CA GLU A 44 -1.39 -11.65 12.19
C GLU A 44 0.14 -11.46 12.09
N ILE A 45 0.59 -10.34 11.52
CA ILE A 45 2.02 -9.99 11.46
C ILE A 45 2.59 -9.81 12.87
N ALA A 46 1.90 -9.06 13.73
CA ALA A 46 2.30 -8.82 15.11
C ALA A 46 2.41 -10.15 15.88
N ALA A 47 1.39 -11.01 15.79
CA ALA A 47 1.41 -12.31 16.45
C ALA A 47 2.55 -13.23 15.96
N ARG A 48 2.93 -13.16 14.67
CA ARG A 48 4.08 -13.91 14.14
C ARG A 48 5.40 -13.39 14.73
N TYR A 49 5.56 -12.06 14.76
CA TYR A 49 6.74 -11.45 15.36
C TYR A 49 6.86 -11.73 16.86
N GLU A 50 5.77 -11.62 17.61
CA GLU A 50 5.71 -11.94 19.04
C GLU A 50 6.12 -13.39 19.34
N ARG A 51 5.60 -14.35 18.57
CA ARG A 51 5.98 -15.78 18.72
C ARG A 51 7.47 -16.01 18.43
N LEU A 52 8.04 -15.28 17.49
CA LEU A 52 9.44 -15.43 17.11
C LEU A 52 10.40 -14.81 18.13
N THR A 53 10.02 -13.69 18.75
CA THR A 53 10.96 -12.88 19.54
C THR A 53 10.65 -12.84 21.03
N GLY A 54 9.42 -13.18 21.44
CA GLY A 54 8.95 -12.99 22.81
C GLY A 54 8.68 -11.50 23.18
N ASN A 55 8.81 -10.57 22.22
CA ASN A 55 8.39 -9.19 22.39
C ASN A 55 6.86 -9.09 22.30
N THR A 56 6.28 -8.00 22.81
CA THR A 56 4.86 -7.66 22.69
C THR A 56 4.69 -6.48 21.76
N VAL A 57 3.72 -6.54 20.85
CA VAL A 57 3.39 -5.44 19.92
C VAL A 57 2.05 -4.82 20.32
N GLU A 58 2.09 -3.67 20.96
CA GLU A 58 0.91 -2.94 21.43
C GLU A 58 0.46 -1.89 20.40
N VAL A 59 -0.73 -2.06 19.81
CA VAL A 59 -1.31 -1.04 18.94
C VAL A 59 -1.96 0.05 19.80
N VAL A 60 -1.30 1.20 19.92
CA VAL A 60 -1.75 2.33 20.73
C VAL A 60 -2.53 3.37 19.92
N ALA A 61 -2.41 3.36 18.60
CA ALA A 61 -3.19 4.22 17.71
C ALA A 61 -3.51 3.49 16.40
N SER A 62 -4.75 3.60 15.95
CA SER A 62 -5.18 3.10 14.65
C SER A 62 -6.33 3.94 14.11
N GLY A 63 -6.42 4.09 12.78
CA GLY A 63 -7.47 4.86 12.13
C GLY A 63 -7.04 5.46 10.81
N PRO A 64 -7.68 6.56 10.36
CA PRO A 64 -7.28 7.33 9.19
C PRO A 64 -5.86 7.90 9.34
N LYS A 65 -5.14 8.03 8.22
CA LYS A 65 -3.75 8.50 8.21
C LYS A 65 -3.50 9.78 9.01
N PRO A 66 -4.30 10.86 8.91
CA PRO A 66 -4.06 12.07 9.71
C PRO A 66 -4.09 11.81 11.22
N GLN A 67 -5.02 10.97 11.69
CA GLN A 67 -5.13 10.61 13.10
C GLN A 67 -3.89 9.83 13.58
N VAL A 68 -3.43 8.86 12.78
CA VAL A 68 -2.25 8.03 13.11
C VAL A 68 -0.99 8.88 13.16
N ILE A 69 -0.81 9.80 12.18
CA ILE A 69 0.31 10.76 12.17
C ILE A 69 0.25 11.69 13.40
N ALA A 70 -0.93 12.23 13.74
CA ALA A 70 -1.09 13.11 14.89
C ALA A 70 -0.76 12.40 16.21
N ALA A 71 -1.20 11.13 16.36
CA ALA A 71 -0.86 10.32 17.53
C ALA A 71 0.65 10.08 17.64
N PHE A 72 1.34 9.77 16.54
CA PHE A 72 2.80 9.60 16.54
C PHE A 72 3.53 10.89 16.92
N ARG A 73 3.10 12.04 16.39
CA ARG A 73 3.65 13.35 16.75
C ARG A 73 3.47 13.70 18.23
N ALA A 74 2.40 13.23 18.87
CA ALA A 74 2.18 13.42 20.31
C ALA A 74 3.18 12.66 21.20
N GLY A 75 3.91 11.70 20.63
CA GLY A 75 4.96 10.93 21.29
C GLY A 75 4.46 9.66 21.99
N GLY A 76 5.43 8.89 22.55
CA GLY A 76 5.13 7.64 23.24
C GLY A 76 4.77 6.47 22.31
N ILE A 77 5.12 6.56 21.04
CA ILE A 77 4.95 5.52 20.01
C ILE A 77 6.32 5.21 19.41
N ASP A 78 6.66 3.93 19.30
CA ASP A 78 7.98 3.47 18.89
C ASP A 78 8.09 3.24 17.38
N LEU A 79 6.96 2.88 16.75
CA LEU A 79 6.90 2.57 15.32
C LEU A 79 5.57 3.04 14.72
N ILE A 80 5.62 3.60 13.52
CA ILE A 80 4.45 4.00 12.74
C ILE A 80 4.45 3.33 11.38
N THR A 81 3.27 2.92 10.90
CA THR A 81 3.10 2.44 9.52
C THR A 81 1.79 2.94 8.91
N VAL A 82 1.94 3.71 7.83
CA VAL A 82 0.85 4.24 6.99
C VAL A 82 1.30 4.32 5.54
N HIS A 83 0.41 4.70 4.61
CA HIS A 83 0.79 4.95 3.21
C HIS A 83 1.87 6.03 3.10
N ALA A 84 2.80 5.81 2.18
CA ALA A 84 3.80 6.82 1.80
C ALA A 84 3.14 8.16 1.49
N SER A 85 3.71 9.23 2.01
CA SER A 85 3.24 10.61 1.81
C SER A 85 4.25 11.60 2.39
N ASP A 86 4.15 12.87 2.01
CA ASP A 86 4.96 13.95 2.57
C ASP A 86 4.87 14.02 4.10
N ALA A 87 3.71 13.67 4.69
CA ALA A 87 3.55 13.64 6.13
C ALA A 87 4.50 12.66 6.82
N MET A 88 4.83 11.51 6.20
CA MET A 88 5.84 10.57 6.69
C MET A 88 7.24 11.17 6.56
N VAL A 89 7.58 11.70 5.40
CA VAL A 89 8.88 12.36 5.17
C VAL A 89 9.10 13.51 6.16
N ASN A 90 8.04 14.28 6.47
CA ASN A 90 8.10 15.37 7.44
C ASN A 90 8.34 14.89 8.87
N LEU A 91 7.92 13.67 9.26
CA LEU A 91 8.28 13.12 10.58
C LEU A 91 9.81 12.94 10.70
N VAL A 92 10.47 12.54 9.63
CA VAL A 92 11.94 12.41 9.59
C VAL A 92 12.60 13.79 9.58
N ALA A 93 12.10 14.73 8.75
CA ALA A 93 12.64 16.09 8.68
C ALA A 93 12.52 16.85 10.02
N ASP A 94 11.45 16.58 10.78
CA ASP A 94 11.21 17.15 12.11
C ASP A 94 12.01 16.43 13.21
N GLY A 95 12.79 15.39 12.89
CA GLY A 95 13.59 14.62 13.84
C GLY A 95 12.77 13.72 14.78
N LEU A 96 11.50 13.47 14.47
CA LEU A 96 10.61 12.61 15.24
C LEU A 96 10.75 11.14 14.89
N ALA A 97 11.04 10.84 13.63
CA ALA A 97 11.21 9.49 13.11
C ALA A 97 12.53 9.33 12.33
N ARG A 98 12.87 8.09 12.00
CA ARG A 98 14.04 7.72 11.19
C ARG A 98 13.74 6.46 10.37
N ASP A 99 14.64 6.19 9.40
CA ASP A 99 14.69 4.96 8.62
C ASP A 99 13.38 4.61 7.90
N PRO A 100 12.82 5.54 7.07
CA PRO A 100 11.61 5.28 6.31
C PRO A 100 11.84 4.14 5.31
N GLN A 101 11.12 3.02 5.49
CA GLN A 101 11.27 1.85 4.64
C GLN A 101 9.93 1.40 4.06
N PRO A 102 9.82 1.18 2.74
CA PRO A 102 8.67 0.50 2.18
C PRO A 102 8.68 -0.98 2.59
N TRP A 103 7.53 -1.54 2.97
CA TRP A 103 7.44 -2.93 3.42
C TRP A 103 6.23 -3.70 2.88
N ALA A 104 5.16 -3.02 2.49
CA ALA A 104 3.99 -3.60 1.86
C ALA A 104 3.40 -2.59 0.87
N ARG A 105 2.47 -3.05 0.01
CA ARG A 105 1.69 -2.19 -0.89
C ARG A 105 0.22 -2.56 -0.80
N ASN A 106 -0.68 -1.61 -1.05
CA ASN A 106 -2.07 -1.88 -1.38
C ASN A 106 -2.38 -1.47 -2.82
N ASP A 107 -3.52 -1.93 -3.31
CA ASP A 107 -4.01 -1.61 -4.65
C ASP A 107 -5.09 -0.54 -4.62
N LEU A 108 -5.12 0.23 -5.69
CA LEU A 108 -6.32 0.92 -6.17
C LEU A 108 -6.99 0.07 -7.27
N VAL A 109 -8.24 0.37 -7.54
CA VAL A 109 -9.03 -0.20 -8.63
C VAL A 109 -9.73 0.92 -9.39
N ILE A 110 -9.95 0.72 -10.69
CA ILE A 110 -10.87 1.55 -11.46
C ILE A 110 -12.25 0.90 -11.37
N VAL A 111 -13.21 1.68 -10.95
CA VAL A 111 -14.63 1.31 -10.88
C VAL A 111 -15.43 2.23 -11.79
N GLY A 112 -16.61 1.81 -12.21
CA GLY A 112 -17.41 2.60 -13.13
C GLY A 112 -18.78 2.04 -13.37
N PRO A 113 -19.56 2.64 -14.31
CA PRO A 113 -20.92 2.27 -14.61
C PRO A 113 -21.06 0.80 -15.04
N ALA A 114 -22.12 0.13 -14.60
CA ALA A 114 -22.34 -1.28 -14.88
C ALA A 114 -22.48 -1.62 -16.38
N ASP A 115 -22.91 -0.69 -17.21
CA ASP A 115 -23.01 -0.81 -18.68
C ASP A 115 -21.68 -0.57 -19.41
N ASP A 116 -20.64 -0.14 -18.70
CA ASP A 116 -19.25 0.01 -19.18
C ASP A 116 -19.12 0.70 -20.56
N PRO A 117 -19.52 1.97 -20.70
CA PRO A 117 -19.52 2.66 -21.99
C PRO A 117 -18.13 2.76 -22.65
N ALA A 118 -17.02 2.71 -21.87
CA ALA A 118 -15.67 2.72 -22.40
C ALA A 118 -15.12 1.31 -22.74
N GLY A 119 -15.83 0.24 -22.40
CA GLY A 119 -15.42 -1.15 -22.69
C GLY A 119 -14.12 -1.55 -22.01
N ILE A 120 -13.97 -1.24 -20.72
CA ILE A 120 -12.73 -1.48 -19.96
C ILE A 120 -12.83 -2.62 -18.95
N ARG A 121 -14.00 -3.19 -18.75
CA ARG A 121 -14.22 -4.28 -17.78
C ARG A 121 -13.25 -5.44 -18.01
N GLY A 122 -12.60 -5.88 -16.96
CA GLY A 122 -11.67 -7.01 -16.98
C GLY A 122 -10.30 -6.72 -17.58
N LYS A 123 -10.01 -5.49 -17.99
CA LYS A 123 -8.67 -5.11 -18.42
C LYS A 123 -7.70 -5.17 -17.24
N LYS A 124 -6.43 -5.49 -17.55
CA LYS A 124 -5.34 -5.59 -16.58
C LYS A 124 -4.34 -4.43 -16.70
N ASP A 125 -4.46 -3.61 -17.72
CA ASP A 125 -3.62 -2.44 -17.98
C ASP A 125 -4.44 -1.17 -17.72
N ALA A 126 -4.08 -0.43 -16.68
CA ALA A 126 -4.77 0.78 -16.26
C ALA A 126 -4.58 1.95 -17.25
N VAL A 127 -3.42 2.03 -17.91
CA VAL A 127 -3.15 3.07 -18.92
C VAL A 127 -4.04 2.86 -20.15
N VAL A 128 -4.12 1.61 -20.63
CA VAL A 128 -5.04 1.26 -21.75
C VAL A 128 -6.51 1.50 -21.36
N ALA A 129 -6.87 1.26 -20.10
CA ALA A 129 -8.21 1.53 -19.62
C ALA A 129 -8.53 3.04 -19.59
N LEU A 130 -7.60 3.86 -19.08
CA LEU A 130 -7.73 5.31 -19.04
C LEU A 130 -7.80 5.90 -20.45
N ASP A 131 -6.95 5.44 -21.38
CA ASP A 131 -7.00 5.86 -22.79
C ASP A 131 -8.40 5.61 -23.41
N LYS A 132 -8.99 4.45 -23.12
CA LYS A 132 -10.36 4.14 -23.59
C LYS A 132 -11.43 5.02 -22.93
N ILE A 133 -11.33 5.33 -21.63
CA ILE A 133 -12.26 6.24 -20.94
C ILE A 133 -12.19 7.62 -21.62
N ILE A 134 -10.98 8.14 -21.80
CA ILE A 134 -10.74 9.43 -22.47
C ILE A 134 -11.25 9.42 -23.92
N GLY A 135 -10.89 8.40 -24.69
CA GLY A 135 -11.29 8.26 -26.10
C GLY A 135 -12.80 8.13 -26.31
N SER A 136 -13.51 7.52 -25.36
CA SER A 136 -14.97 7.43 -25.37
C SER A 136 -15.68 8.70 -24.86
N ARG A 137 -14.93 9.65 -24.31
CA ARG A 137 -15.45 10.83 -23.59
C ARG A 137 -16.39 10.47 -22.44
N ALA A 138 -16.24 9.29 -21.86
CA ALA A 138 -16.97 8.90 -20.68
C ALA A 138 -16.53 9.76 -19.49
N PRO A 139 -17.45 10.16 -18.58
CA PRO A 139 -17.08 10.96 -17.43
C PRO A 139 -16.05 10.26 -16.54
N LEU A 140 -15.00 11.01 -16.12
CA LEU A 140 -13.98 10.57 -15.19
C LEU A 140 -14.03 11.46 -13.94
N LEU A 141 -14.30 10.86 -12.78
CA LEU A 141 -14.27 11.54 -11.50
C LEU A 141 -12.92 11.32 -10.83
N ILE A 142 -12.23 12.41 -10.50
CA ILE A 142 -10.93 12.39 -9.81
C ILE A 142 -11.12 12.80 -8.36
N HIS A 143 -10.71 11.94 -7.44
CA HIS A 143 -10.75 12.21 -6.01
C HIS A 143 -9.48 12.98 -5.59
N ALA A 144 -9.56 14.30 -5.57
CA ALA A 144 -8.44 15.23 -5.45
C ALA A 144 -7.70 15.21 -4.09
N SER A 145 -8.28 14.61 -3.04
CA SER A 145 -7.71 14.63 -1.69
C SER A 145 -7.01 13.34 -1.27
N THR A 146 -6.85 12.39 -2.19
CA THR A 146 -6.30 11.06 -1.87
C THR A 146 -5.12 10.69 -2.74
N GLY A 147 -4.35 9.69 -2.32
CA GLY A 147 -3.29 9.14 -3.17
C GLY A 147 -3.79 8.45 -4.45
N ALA A 148 -5.10 8.42 -4.72
CA ALA A 148 -5.65 8.01 -6.01
C ALA A 148 -5.39 9.07 -7.09
N ASP A 149 -5.44 10.36 -6.73
CA ASP A 149 -5.09 11.45 -7.62
C ASP A 149 -3.64 11.33 -8.13
N GLY A 150 -2.68 11.14 -7.22
CA GLY A 150 -1.28 10.95 -7.60
C GLY A 150 -1.06 9.73 -8.51
N VAL A 151 -1.69 8.60 -8.22
CA VAL A 151 -1.59 7.40 -9.08
C VAL A 151 -2.23 7.65 -10.45
N LEU A 152 -3.35 8.36 -10.52
CA LEU A 152 -3.97 8.72 -11.78
C LEU A 152 -3.06 9.64 -12.60
N HIS A 153 -2.46 10.64 -11.95
CA HIS A 153 -1.48 11.52 -12.59
C HIS A 153 -0.31 10.72 -13.17
N ASP A 154 0.32 9.85 -12.38
CA ASP A 154 1.41 9.00 -12.84
C ASP A 154 1.01 8.13 -14.06
N LEU A 155 -0.20 7.54 -14.04
CA LEU A 155 -0.70 6.75 -15.16
C LEU A 155 -0.94 7.58 -16.43
N THR A 156 -1.44 8.82 -16.29
CA THR A 156 -1.62 9.73 -17.42
C THR A 156 -0.29 10.17 -18.01
N GLU A 157 0.71 10.47 -17.18
CA GLU A 157 2.07 10.80 -17.63
C GLU A 157 2.72 9.62 -18.37
N ILE A 158 2.68 8.41 -17.79
CA ILE A 158 3.23 7.19 -18.39
C ILE A 158 2.58 6.91 -19.75
N GLY A 159 1.27 7.12 -19.86
CA GLY A 159 0.49 6.89 -21.07
C GLY A 159 0.52 8.04 -22.08
N HIS A 160 1.14 9.17 -21.73
CA HIS A 160 1.04 10.44 -22.49
C HIS A 160 -0.42 10.82 -22.79
N LEU A 161 -1.31 10.60 -21.80
CA LEU A 161 -2.75 10.82 -21.94
C LEU A 161 -3.12 12.26 -21.56
N HIS A 162 -4.05 12.83 -22.30
CA HIS A 162 -4.57 14.17 -22.02
C HIS A 162 -6.03 14.09 -21.58
N LEU A 163 -6.27 14.45 -20.32
CA LEU A 163 -7.62 14.50 -19.75
C LEU A 163 -8.45 15.58 -20.45
N ASP A 164 -9.66 15.23 -20.90
CA ASP A 164 -10.62 16.21 -21.42
C ASP A 164 -11.26 16.95 -20.24
N PRO A 165 -11.03 18.29 -20.10
CA PRO A 165 -11.61 19.05 -19.01
C PRO A 165 -13.15 19.04 -18.98
N THR A 166 -13.79 18.76 -20.12
CA THR A 166 -15.26 18.72 -20.22
C THR A 166 -15.85 17.40 -19.75
N ALA A 167 -15.04 16.33 -19.74
CA ALA A 167 -15.41 15.00 -19.26
C ALA A 167 -14.78 14.65 -17.91
N THR A 168 -13.92 15.52 -17.35
CA THR A 168 -13.20 15.27 -16.09
C THR A 168 -13.79 16.13 -14.97
N VAL A 169 -14.15 15.51 -13.86
CA VAL A 169 -14.72 16.17 -12.69
C VAL A 169 -13.79 15.98 -11.49
N MET A 170 -13.26 17.08 -10.96
CA MET A 170 -12.51 17.08 -9.70
C MET A 170 -13.49 17.05 -8.52
N PHE A 171 -13.24 16.19 -7.53
CA PHE A 171 -14.07 16.04 -6.35
C PHE A 171 -13.18 15.99 -5.09
N GLY A 172 -13.35 16.96 -4.20
CA GLY A 172 -12.44 17.24 -3.09
C GLY A 172 -12.84 16.68 -1.73
N GLU A 173 -13.90 15.89 -1.63
CA GLU A 173 -14.35 15.34 -0.35
C GLU A 173 -13.52 14.12 0.08
N ASP A 174 -13.13 14.06 1.36
CA ASP A 174 -12.30 12.97 1.92
C ASP A 174 -13.03 11.64 2.11
N ASN A 175 -14.33 11.58 1.84
CA ASN A 175 -15.16 10.41 2.03
C ASN A 175 -15.32 9.59 0.74
N GLN A 176 -14.73 8.41 0.69
CA GLN A 176 -14.81 7.52 -0.49
C GLN A 176 -16.26 7.08 -0.82
N HIS A 177 -17.18 7.03 0.14
CA HIS A 177 -18.61 6.78 -0.16
C HIS A 177 -19.20 7.92 -0.98
N ALA A 178 -18.95 9.17 -0.57
CA ALA A 178 -19.41 10.34 -1.34
C ALA A 178 -18.80 10.37 -2.76
N VAL A 179 -17.55 9.90 -2.93
CA VAL A 179 -16.93 9.74 -4.26
C VAL A 179 -17.69 8.74 -5.11
N LEU A 180 -18.04 7.56 -4.57
CA LEU A 180 -18.80 6.56 -5.32
C LEU A 180 -20.23 7.01 -5.65
N ASP A 181 -20.91 7.64 -4.69
CA ASP A 181 -22.25 8.20 -4.91
C ASP A 181 -22.22 9.26 -6.02
N LYS A 182 -21.21 10.12 -5.99
CA LYS A 182 -21.02 11.13 -7.04
C LYS A 182 -20.68 10.50 -8.39
N ALA A 183 -19.81 9.46 -8.41
CA ALA A 183 -19.50 8.73 -9.64
C ALA A 183 -20.75 8.05 -10.21
N ALA A 184 -21.60 7.43 -9.38
CA ALA A 184 -22.85 6.84 -9.78
C ALA A 184 -23.81 7.90 -10.38
N ALA A 185 -23.96 9.04 -9.71
CA ALA A 185 -24.84 10.13 -10.18
C ALA A 185 -24.38 10.75 -11.51
N LEU A 186 -23.07 10.75 -11.78
CA LEU A 186 -22.48 11.27 -13.02
C LEU A 186 -22.31 10.19 -14.11
N HIS A 187 -22.64 8.95 -13.81
CA HIS A 187 -22.32 7.81 -14.69
C HIS A 187 -20.84 7.76 -15.04
N ALA A 188 -19.98 8.00 -14.05
CA ALA A 188 -18.56 8.23 -14.21
C ALA A 188 -17.71 7.03 -13.77
N TYR A 189 -16.53 6.90 -14.39
CA TYR A 189 -15.45 6.08 -13.85
C TYR A 189 -14.72 6.84 -12.74
N THR A 190 -14.16 6.11 -11.77
CA THR A 190 -13.32 6.69 -10.72
C THR A 190 -12.33 5.64 -10.19
N MET A 191 -11.35 6.09 -9.40
CA MET A 191 -10.35 5.23 -8.77
C MET A 191 -10.52 5.24 -7.26
N VAL A 192 -10.64 4.05 -6.65
CA VAL A 192 -10.84 3.88 -5.21
C VAL A 192 -9.94 2.77 -4.65
N GLY A 193 -9.87 2.69 -3.31
CA GLY A 193 -9.15 1.60 -2.63
C GLY A 193 -9.75 0.22 -2.96
N ARG A 194 -8.92 -0.73 -3.39
CA ARG A 194 -9.38 -2.09 -3.73
C ARG A 194 -10.03 -2.78 -2.54
N ILE A 195 -9.35 -2.85 -1.39
CA ILE A 195 -9.82 -3.60 -0.23
C ILE A 195 -11.23 -3.17 0.24
N PRO A 196 -11.52 -1.89 0.50
CA PRO A 196 -12.87 -1.49 0.90
C PRO A 196 -13.91 -1.76 -0.18
N PHE A 197 -13.55 -1.72 -1.48
CA PHE A 197 -14.47 -2.01 -2.57
C PHE A 197 -14.80 -3.51 -2.65
N ILE A 198 -13.79 -4.41 -2.74
CA ILE A 198 -14.03 -5.85 -2.87
C ILE A 198 -14.63 -6.48 -1.61
N SER A 199 -14.35 -5.92 -0.43
CA SER A 199 -14.96 -6.37 0.84
C SER A 199 -16.42 -5.96 1.00
N GLY A 200 -16.94 -5.12 0.12
CA GLY A 200 -18.32 -4.61 0.19
C GLY A 200 -18.53 -3.45 1.17
N LYS A 201 -17.48 -2.99 1.85
CA LYS A 201 -17.55 -1.80 2.71
C LYS A 201 -17.83 -0.52 1.91
N LEU A 202 -17.34 -0.47 0.67
CA LEU A 202 -17.50 0.66 -0.24
C LEU A 202 -18.36 0.23 -1.42
N ARG A 203 -19.59 0.74 -1.52
CA ARG A 203 -20.59 0.40 -2.52
C ARG A 203 -21.37 1.61 -2.97
N ALA A 204 -21.75 1.64 -4.26
CA ALA A 204 -22.81 2.50 -4.79
C ALA A 204 -23.59 1.74 -5.86
N ALA A 205 -24.88 2.00 -5.98
CA ALA A 205 -25.72 1.35 -6.95
C ALA A 205 -25.25 1.67 -8.38
N GLY A 206 -25.16 0.67 -9.23
CA GLY A 206 -24.72 0.83 -10.64
C GLY A 206 -23.24 1.05 -10.84
N ILE A 207 -22.40 1.00 -9.77
CA ILE A 207 -20.94 1.05 -9.87
C ILE A 207 -20.38 -0.36 -9.67
N GLU A 208 -19.54 -0.78 -10.60
CA GLU A 208 -18.90 -2.10 -10.59
C GLU A 208 -17.38 -2.00 -10.78
N LEU A 209 -16.70 -3.11 -10.43
CA LEU A 209 -15.26 -3.25 -10.64
C LEU A 209 -14.95 -3.37 -12.13
N MET A 210 -14.08 -2.51 -12.64
CA MET A 210 -13.68 -2.49 -14.05
C MET A 210 -12.25 -3.00 -14.24
N VAL A 211 -11.28 -2.43 -13.51
CA VAL A 211 -9.86 -2.76 -13.67
C VAL A 211 -9.23 -2.99 -12.31
N GLN A 212 -8.49 -4.10 -12.17
CA GLN A 212 -7.68 -4.40 -10.99
C GLN A 212 -6.41 -5.17 -11.35
N GLY A 213 -5.44 -5.14 -10.45
CA GLY A 213 -4.23 -5.96 -10.52
C GLY A 213 -3.09 -5.35 -11.34
N ASP A 214 -3.22 -4.11 -11.84
CA ASP A 214 -2.11 -3.40 -12.46
C ASP A 214 -1.10 -2.97 -11.38
N PRO A 215 0.18 -3.40 -11.46
CA PRO A 215 1.19 -3.03 -10.47
C PRO A 215 1.40 -1.51 -10.33
N ARG A 216 1.11 -0.72 -11.37
CA ARG A 216 1.22 0.76 -11.36
C ARG A 216 0.16 1.43 -10.48
N MET A 217 -0.94 0.74 -10.15
CA MET A 217 -1.96 1.21 -9.22
C MET A 217 -1.64 0.91 -7.75
N ARG A 218 -0.48 0.30 -7.46
CA ARG A 218 -0.09 -0.05 -6.10
C ARG A 218 0.59 1.11 -5.40
N ARG A 219 0.19 1.36 -4.15
CA ARG A 219 0.77 2.37 -3.29
C ARG A 219 1.54 1.74 -2.15
N PRO A 220 2.78 2.17 -1.87
CA PRO A 220 3.55 1.62 -0.76
C PRO A 220 3.04 2.11 0.60
N TYR A 221 3.19 1.24 1.59
CA TYR A 221 3.21 1.61 3.00
C TYR A 221 4.65 1.79 3.44
N LEU A 222 4.91 2.84 4.18
CA LEU A 222 6.17 3.01 4.89
C LEU A 222 6.04 2.52 6.32
N VAL A 223 7.14 2.02 6.85
CA VAL A 223 7.39 1.87 8.27
C VAL A 223 8.50 2.83 8.66
N GLU A 224 8.33 3.52 9.78
CA GLU A 224 9.34 4.38 10.40
C GLU A 224 9.41 4.09 11.89
N VAL A 225 10.60 4.21 12.46
CA VAL A 225 10.82 4.09 13.90
C VAL A 225 11.01 5.47 14.52
N ALA A 226 10.55 5.67 15.75
CA ALA A 226 10.78 6.91 16.48
C ALA A 226 12.28 7.18 16.62
N ALA A 227 12.66 8.44 16.68
CA ALA A 227 14.09 8.83 16.77
C ALA A 227 14.82 8.17 17.94
N ASN A 228 14.12 7.92 19.04
CA ASN A 228 14.62 7.28 20.26
C ASN A 228 13.99 5.89 20.50
N ALA A 229 13.52 5.22 19.45
CA ALA A 229 12.88 3.91 19.56
C ALA A 229 13.83 2.85 20.17
N PRO A 230 13.27 1.93 20.98
CA PRO A 230 14.02 0.78 21.49
C PRO A 230 14.44 -0.16 20.35
N ASP A 231 15.42 -1.01 20.62
CA ASP A 231 15.94 -1.94 19.59
C ASP A 231 14.86 -2.89 19.07
N GLY A 232 13.93 -3.36 19.92
CA GLY A 232 12.80 -4.16 19.49
C GLY A 232 11.93 -3.51 18.40
N ALA A 233 11.79 -2.19 18.38
CA ALA A 233 11.07 -1.48 17.33
C ALA A 233 11.85 -1.48 15.99
N LYS A 234 13.18 -1.36 16.06
CA LYS A 234 14.06 -1.48 14.89
C LYS A 234 14.04 -2.90 14.33
N ASP A 235 14.05 -3.89 15.23
CA ASP A 235 13.95 -5.31 14.85
C ASP A 235 12.60 -5.62 14.21
N LEU A 236 11.50 -5.06 14.73
CA LEU A 236 10.17 -5.19 14.11
C LEU A 236 10.15 -4.56 12.70
N ALA A 237 10.69 -3.35 12.54
CA ALA A 237 10.78 -2.71 11.22
C ALA A 237 11.62 -3.54 10.23
N ALA A 238 12.71 -4.17 10.68
CA ALA A 238 13.52 -5.08 9.87
C ALA A 238 12.75 -6.36 9.53
N TYR A 239 12.05 -6.96 10.53
CA TYR A 239 11.22 -8.15 10.35
C TYR A 239 10.15 -7.99 9.27
N LEU A 240 9.51 -6.83 9.18
CA LEU A 240 8.50 -6.54 8.14
C LEU A 240 9.04 -6.73 6.72
N ARG A 241 10.35 -6.65 6.52
CA ARG A 241 11.02 -6.77 5.21
C ARG A 241 11.73 -8.10 4.99
N GLN A 242 11.71 -9.01 5.96
CA GLN A 242 12.32 -10.33 5.83
C GLN A 242 11.57 -11.17 4.78
N PRO A 243 12.27 -12.08 4.07
CA PRO A 243 11.67 -12.90 3.01
C PRO A 243 10.42 -13.64 3.46
N GLU A 244 10.41 -14.22 4.66
CA GLU A 244 9.29 -14.97 5.21
C GLU A 244 8.05 -14.08 5.45
N THR A 245 8.26 -12.83 5.87
CA THR A 245 7.18 -11.85 6.01
C THR A 245 6.66 -11.42 4.64
N GLN A 246 7.55 -11.23 3.67
CA GLN A 246 7.16 -10.86 2.31
C GLN A 246 6.41 -12.01 1.61
N ASP A 247 6.75 -13.26 1.87
CA ASP A 247 5.99 -14.44 1.41
C ASP A 247 4.60 -14.50 2.05
N PHE A 248 4.50 -14.22 3.35
CA PHE A 248 3.22 -14.12 4.02
C PHE A 248 2.35 -13.00 3.42
N ILE A 249 2.92 -11.82 3.14
CA ILE A 249 2.21 -10.71 2.50
C ILE A 249 1.66 -11.14 1.14
N ALA A 250 2.48 -11.82 0.33
CA ALA A 250 2.08 -12.30 -1.01
C ALA A 250 0.95 -13.34 -0.98
N ALA A 251 0.77 -14.04 0.13
CA ALA A 251 -0.28 -15.06 0.30
C ALA A 251 -1.52 -14.54 1.06
N PHE A 252 -1.40 -13.42 1.79
CA PHE A 252 -2.45 -12.96 2.69
C PHE A 252 -3.72 -12.55 1.95
N GLY A 253 -4.81 -13.26 2.24
CA GLY A 253 -6.14 -12.97 1.69
C GLY A 253 -6.39 -13.48 0.28
N VAL A 254 -5.47 -14.22 -0.33
CA VAL A 254 -5.70 -14.93 -1.61
C VAL A 254 -6.88 -15.89 -1.45
N GLY A 255 -7.83 -15.82 -2.39
CA GLY A 255 -9.05 -16.63 -2.35
C GLY A 255 -10.15 -16.12 -1.39
N LYS A 256 -9.91 -15.04 -0.62
CA LYS A 256 -10.92 -14.48 0.27
C LYS A 256 -12.00 -13.69 -0.47
N TYR A 257 -11.62 -12.93 -1.48
CA TYR A 257 -12.50 -12.12 -2.32
C TYR A 257 -12.27 -12.38 -3.80
N ASP A 258 -11.04 -12.64 -4.19
CA ASP A 258 -10.58 -13.00 -5.52
C ASP A 258 -9.21 -13.71 -5.44
N ASP A 259 -8.58 -13.96 -6.58
CA ASP A 259 -7.30 -14.69 -6.68
C ASP A 259 -6.06 -13.81 -6.36
N LEU A 260 -6.25 -12.54 -5.95
CA LEU A 260 -5.15 -11.64 -5.62
C LEU A 260 -5.00 -11.53 -4.09
N PRO A 261 -3.77 -11.34 -3.58
CA PRO A 261 -3.57 -11.03 -2.17
C PRO A 261 -4.19 -9.68 -1.81
N LEU A 262 -4.53 -9.47 -0.53
CA LEU A 262 -5.05 -8.18 -0.06
C LEU A 262 -3.96 -7.11 0.00
N PHE A 263 -2.73 -7.52 0.29
CA PHE A 263 -1.54 -6.67 0.28
C PHE A 263 -0.47 -7.31 -0.60
N PHE A 264 0.43 -6.50 -1.13
CA PHE A 264 1.47 -6.96 -2.04
C PHE A 264 2.84 -6.74 -1.42
N PRO A 265 3.80 -7.64 -1.62
CA PRO A 265 5.17 -7.45 -1.15
C PRO A 265 5.86 -6.30 -1.88
N VAL A 266 6.90 -5.74 -1.25
CA VAL A 266 7.76 -4.70 -1.87
C VAL A 266 8.91 -5.28 -2.66
N THR A 267 9.39 -6.46 -2.29
CA THR A 267 10.38 -7.21 -3.03
C THR A 267 9.67 -8.12 -4.02
N SER A 268 9.83 -7.87 -5.31
CA SER A 268 9.49 -8.87 -6.33
C SER A 268 10.57 -9.94 -6.30
N ARG A 269 10.18 -11.18 -6.16
CA ARG A 269 11.05 -12.32 -6.48
C ARG A 269 11.18 -12.48 -7.98
#